data_169b7a45841e1720fb427c93420515c5
#
_entry.id   169b7a45841e1720fb427c93420515c5
#
_cell.length_a   1.000
_cell.length_b   1.000
_cell.length_c   1.000
_cell.angle_alpha   90.00
_cell.angle_beta   90.00
_cell.angle_gamma   90.00
#
_symmetry.space_group_name_H-M   'P 1'
#
loop_
_entity.id
_entity.type
_entity.pdbx_description
1 polymer ?
#
loop_
_entity_poly.entity_id
_entity_poly.type
_entity_poly.pdbx_seq_one_letter_code
_entity_poly.pdbx_strand_id
1 'polypeptide(L)'
;MMKDKFFLVITTTIAMLLMSNFSFKKFDKQSFSVRPVLDTIKIDTIAIDSLLLEGNFTYKLYKNKAHASYYAKKFHGKRTASGTRFDNNKLTAAHRKFAFGTLLRITNERNGKHVVVTVTDRGPFVKGRDIDLSRRAYLQIASNKGGGETAVTIEVVNKK
;
A
#
# COMPACT_ATOMS: atom_id res chain seq x y z
N MET A 1 -56.13 33.49 18.40
CA MET A 1 -56.36 32.07 17.99
C MET A 1 -56.67 31.90 16.49
N MET A 2 -56.57 32.91 15.64
CA MET A 2 -56.73 32.80 14.18
C MET A 2 -55.38 33.02 13.43
N LYS A 3 -54.40 33.67 14.03
CA LYS A 3 -53.10 33.95 13.41
C LYS A 3 -52.14 32.73 13.39
N ASP A 4 -52.26 31.84 14.36
CA ASP A 4 -51.37 30.67 14.47
C ASP A 4 -51.69 29.56 13.45
N LYS A 5 -52.98 29.46 13.07
CA LYS A 5 -53.40 28.50 12.02
C LYS A 5 -52.97 28.91 10.61
N PHE A 6 -52.85 30.22 10.37
CA PHE A 6 -52.42 30.75 9.07
C PHE A 6 -50.90 30.54 8.86
N PHE A 7 -50.12 30.63 9.93
CA PHE A 7 -48.65 30.36 9.88
C PHE A 7 -48.34 28.88 9.65
N LEU A 8 -49.16 27.98 10.23
CA LEU A 8 -48.97 26.52 10.06
C LEU A 8 -49.25 26.07 8.61
N VAL A 9 -50.25 26.68 7.95
CA VAL A 9 -50.59 26.32 6.55
C VAL A 9 -49.51 26.81 5.56
N ILE A 10 -48.91 27.98 5.82
CA ILE A 10 -47.85 28.53 4.95
C ILE A 10 -46.57 27.73 5.08
N THR A 11 -46.19 27.26 6.27
CA THR A 11 -44.98 26.43 6.47
C THR A 11 -45.10 25.05 5.84
N THR A 12 -46.27 24.44 5.84
CA THR A 12 -46.49 23.12 5.19
C THR A 12 -46.51 23.21 3.67
N THR A 13 -47.01 24.30 3.08
CA THR A 13 -47.00 24.48 1.61
C THR A 13 -45.60 24.80 1.07
N ILE A 14 -44.75 25.52 1.81
CA ILE A 14 -43.36 25.80 1.43
C ILE A 14 -42.48 24.51 1.53
N ALA A 15 -42.70 23.66 2.54
CA ALA A 15 -42.02 22.38 2.67
C ALA A 15 -42.35 21.41 1.52
N MET A 16 -43.59 21.46 1.00
CA MET A 16 -44.04 20.59 -0.09
C MET A 16 -43.50 21.05 -1.47
N LEU A 17 -43.24 22.36 -1.63
CA LEU A 17 -42.69 22.92 -2.88
C LEU A 17 -41.19 22.67 -3.05
N LEU A 18 -40.45 22.46 -1.94
CA LEU A 18 -39.01 22.20 -1.97
C LEU A 18 -38.63 20.73 -2.26
N MET A 19 -39.61 19.81 -2.18
CA MET A 19 -39.42 18.38 -2.45
C MET A 19 -39.64 17.98 -3.93
N SER A 20 -40.14 18.89 -4.78
CA SER A 20 -40.54 18.55 -6.16
C SER A 20 -39.37 18.63 -7.19
N ASN A 21 -38.15 19.02 -6.80
CA ASN A 21 -37.03 19.16 -7.73
C ASN A 21 -35.88 18.18 -7.47
N PHE A 22 -36.10 17.12 -6.66
CA PHE A 22 -35.12 16.07 -6.54
C PHE A 22 -35.29 15.03 -7.67
N SER A 23 -34.79 15.40 -8.85
CA SER A 23 -34.67 14.46 -9.99
C SER A 23 -33.66 13.41 -9.68
N PHE A 24 -34.11 12.21 -9.33
CA PHE A 24 -33.27 11.01 -9.18
C PHE A 24 -32.76 10.65 -10.58
N LYS A 25 -31.54 11.09 -10.93
CA LYS A 25 -30.85 10.57 -12.10
C LYS A 25 -30.67 9.08 -11.91
N LYS A 26 -31.47 8.30 -12.65
CA LYS A 26 -31.38 6.86 -12.79
C LYS A 26 -29.93 6.54 -13.20
N PHE A 27 -29.17 5.90 -12.30
CA PHE A 27 -27.83 5.42 -12.57
C PHE A 27 -27.96 4.26 -13.56
N ASP A 28 -27.70 4.54 -14.82
CA ASP A 28 -27.72 3.57 -15.89
C ASP A 28 -26.60 2.56 -15.61
N LYS A 29 -26.97 1.28 -15.48
CA LYS A 29 -26.01 0.17 -15.41
C LYS A 29 -25.36 0.02 -16.77
N GLN A 30 -24.38 0.87 -17.05
CA GLN A 30 -23.49 0.67 -18.17
C GLN A 30 -22.65 -0.58 -17.85
N SER A 31 -23.00 -1.67 -18.52
CA SER A 31 -22.25 -2.92 -18.49
C SER A 31 -20.81 -2.62 -18.92
N PHE A 32 -19.91 -2.61 -17.95
CA PHE A 32 -18.47 -2.51 -18.19
C PHE A 32 -18.05 -3.86 -18.79
N SER A 33 -18.04 -3.94 -20.12
CA SER A 33 -17.44 -5.04 -20.85
C SER A 33 -15.94 -4.98 -20.62
N VAL A 34 -15.46 -5.77 -19.67
CA VAL A 34 -14.04 -5.99 -19.43
C VAL A 34 -13.50 -6.83 -20.58
N ARG A 35 -13.00 -6.18 -21.63
CA ARG A 35 -12.14 -6.87 -22.61
C ARG A 35 -10.82 -7.17 -21.89
N PRO A 36 -10.29 -8.39 -21.91
CA PRO A 36 -8.97 -8.68 -21.38
C PRO A 36 -7.93 -8.07 -22.32
N VAL A 37 -7.48 -6.87 -22.01
CA VAL A 37 -6.25 -6.33 -22.59
C VAL A 37 -5.11 -6.99 -21.84
N LEU A 38 -4.61 -8.08 -22.43
CA LEU A 38 -3.39 -8.76 -22.01
C LEU A 38 -2.20 -7.98 -22.58
N ASP A 39 -2.02 -6.74 -22.15
CA ASP A 39 -0.81 -5.96 -22.40
C ASP A 39 -0.08 -5.77 -21.09
N THR A 40 1.09 -6.37 -21.04
CA THR A 40 2.23 -6.14 -20.15
C THR A 40 1.89 -5.29 -18.92
N ILE A 41 1.28 -5.92 -17.91
CA ILE A 41 1.04 -5.28 -16.62
C ILE A 41 2.41 -4.99 -16.00
N LYS A 42 2.92 -3.77 -16.20
CA LYS A 42 3.85 -3.18 -15.24
C LYS A 42 3.10 -3.18 -13.92
N ILE A 43 3.39 -4.13 -13.05
CA ILE A 43 2.85 -4.17 -11.70
C ILE A 43 3.47 -2.98 -10.97
N ASP A 44 2.85 -1.82 -11.11
CA ASP A 44 3.20 -0.64 -10.35
C ASP A 44 2.90 -0.92 -8.87
N THR A 45 3.79 -0.50 -8.02
CA THR A 45 3.77 -0.67 -6.57
C THR A 45 2.46 -0.25 -5.91
N ILE A 46 1.72 0.68 -6.54
CA ILE A 46 0.39 1.16 -6.12
C ILE A 46 -0.66 0.05 -6.26
N ALA A 47 -0.53 -0.83 -7.26
CA ALA A 47 -1.47 -1.94 -7.47
C ALA A 47 -1.33 -3.04 -6.39
N ILE A 48 -0.12 -3.25 -5.86
CA ILE A 48 0.10 -4.22 -4.77
C ILE A 48 -0.52 -3.73 -3.47
N ASP A 49 -0.39 -2.45 -3.13
CA ASP A 49 -1.00 -1.88 -1.92
C ASP A 49 -2.54 -1.93 -1.98
N SER A 50 -3.15 -1.65 -3.13
CA SER A 50 -4.60 -1.74 -3.29
C SER A 50 -5.12 -3.19 -3.27
N LEU A 51 -4.37 -4.14 -3.83
CA LEU A 51 -4.68 -5.57 -3.77
C LEU A 51 -4.58 -6.15 -2.35
N LEU A 52 -3.69 -5.62 -1.51
CA LEU A 52 -3.54 -6.01 -0.11
C LEU A 52 -4.72 -5.53 0.76
N LEU A 53 -5.41 -4.46 0.37
CA LEU A 53 -6.61 -3.95 1.04
C LEU A 53 -7.85 -4.84 0.82
N GLU A 54 -7.87 -5.70 -0.21
CA GLU A 54 -9.02 -6.55 -0.56
C GLU A 54 -9.13 -7.87 0.22
N GLY A 55 -8.32 -8.06 1.28
CA GLY A 55 -8.46 -9.22 2.20
C GLY A 55 -8.06 -10.59 1.64
N ASN A 56 -7.46 -10.66 0.43
CA ASN A 56 -7.04 -11.90 -0.22
C ASN A 56 -5.65 -12.40 0.19
N PHE A 57 -5.05 -11.79 1.22
CA PHE A 57 -3.71 -12.14 1.66
C PHE A 57 -3.68 -12.54 3.13
N THR A 58 -2.77 -13.44 3.46
CA THR A 58 -2.43 -13.81 4.84
C THR A 58 -0.98 -13.41 5.11
N TYR A 59 -0.70 -13.08 6.37
CA TYR A 59 0.61 -12.64 6.82
C TYR A 59 1.16 -13.67 7.80
N LYS A 60 2.29 -14.29 7.46
CA LYS A 60 2.98 -15.24 8.34
C LYS A 60 4.19 -14.57 8.94
N LEU A 61 4.19 -14.42 10.27
CA LEU A 61 5.33 -13.86 10.99
C LEU A 61 6.60 -14.66 10.71
N TYR A 62 7.67 -13.98 10.34
CA TYR A 62 9.00 -14.54 10.17
C TYR A 62 9.93 -14.11 11.31
N LYS A 63 10.02 -12.81 11.62
CA LYS A 63 10.92 -12.29 12.65
C LYS A 63 10.43 -10.95 13.21
N ASN A 64 10.39 -10.84 14.55
CA ASN A 64 10.25 -9.59 15.28
C ASN A 64 11.63 -8.99 15.58
N LYS A 65 11.68 -7.70 15.84
CA LYS A 65 12.90 -6.95 16.19
C LYS A 65 14.05 -7.21 15.20
N ALA A 66 13.70 -7.43 13.94
CA ALA A 66 14.65 -7.55 12.87
C ALA A 66 15.30 -6.18 12.58
N HIS A 67 16.57 -6.20 12.20
CA HIS A 67 17.31 -4.98 11.90
C HIS A 67 17.26 -4.67 10.41
N ALA A 68 16.55 -3.60 10.04
CA ALA A 68 16.44 -3.14 8.67
C ALA A 68 17.35 -1.94 8.42
N SER A 69 18.01 -1.93 7.27
CA SER A 69 18.70 -0.77 6.71
C SER A 69 18.27 -0.52 5.26
N TYR A 70 18.90 0.39 4.55
CA TYR A 70 18.61 0.63 3.15
C TYR A 70 19.87 0.78 2.30
N TYR A 71 19.73 0.51 1.01
CA TYR A 71 20.79 0.62 0.02
C TYR A 71 21.26 2.05 -0.18
N ALA A 72 22.58 2.24 -0.18
CA ALA A 72 23.19 3.50 -0.57
C ALA A 72 22.92 3.81 -2.05
N LYS A 73 22.89 5.11 -2.40
CA LYS A 73 22.63 5.60 -3.76
C LYS A 73 23.52 4.97 -4.83
N LYS A 74 24.78 4.65 -4.49
CA LYS A 74 25.79 4.04 -5.39
C LYS A 74 25.40 2.66 -5.96
N PHE A 75 24.38 2.00 -5.39
CA PHE A 75 23.89 0.70 -5.88
C PHE A 75 22.80 0.82 -6.93
N HIS A 76 22.24 2.02 -7.12
CA HIS A 76 21.22 2.25 -8.15
C HIS A 76 21.74 1.89 -9.55
N GLY A 77 20.97 1.11 -10.31
CA GLY A 77 21.33 0.64 -11.64
C GLY A 77 22.22 -0.61 -11.68
N LYS A 78 22.82 -1.03 -10.55
CA LYS A 78 23.63 -2.27 -10.50
C LYS A 78 22.75 -3.50 -10.62
N ARG A 79 23.33 -4.62 -11.09
CA ARG A 79 22.64 -5.90 -11.20
C ARG A 79 22.48 -6.52 -9.80
N THR A 80 21.30 -7.00 -9.47
CA THR A 80 20.99 -7.75 -8.25
C THR A 80 21.29 -9.24 -8.44
N ALA A 81 21.25 -10.01 -7.35
CA ALA A 81 21.45 -11.46 -7.39
C ALA A 81 20.34 -12.20 -8.17
N SER A 82 19.14 -11.62 -8.31
CA SER A 82 18.07 -12.16 -9.18
C SER A 82 18.29 -11.86 -10.67
N GLY A 83 19.35 -11.12 -11.02
CA GLY A 83 19.62 -10.71 -12.40
C GLY A 83 18.96 -9.40 -12.84
N THR A 84 18.03 -8.87 -12.06
CA THR A 84 17.37 -7.58 -12.35
C THR A 84 18.28 -6.39 -12.02
N ARG A 85 17.98 -5.20 -12.55
CA ARG A 85 18.66 -3.97 -12.14
C ARG A 85 18.02 -3.39 -10.88
N PHE A 86 18.87 -3.09 -9.90
CA PHE A 86 18.41 -2.46 -8.65
C PHE A 86 17.93 -1.03 -8.90
N ASP A 87 16.74 -0.71 -8.40
CA ASP A 87 16.18 0.63 -8.47
C ASP A 87 15.76 1.09 -7.07
N ASN A 88 16.39 2.16 -6.58
CA ASN A 88 16.08 2.75 -5.29
C ASN A 88 14.67 3.35 -5.20
N ASN A 89 13.99 3.54 -6.35
CA ASN A 89 12.63 4.07 -6.41
C ASN A 89 11.53 2.99 -6.47
N LYS A 90 11.92 1.71 -6.50
CA LYS A 90 10.99 0.57 -6.40
C LYS A 90 10.87 0.08 -4.96
N LEU A 91 9.85 -0.73 -4.67
CA LEU A 91 9.68 -1.37 -3.36
C LEU A 91 10.29 -2.76 -3.39
N THR A 92 11.60 -2.83 -3.16
CA THR A 92 12.38 -4.08 -3.19
C THR A 92 13.25 -4.21 -1.96
N ALA A 93 13.69 -5.44 -1.70
CA ALA A 93 14.57 -5.75 -0.58
C ALA A 93 15.62 -6.81 -0.95
N ALA A 94 16.73 -6.83 -0.19
CA ALA A 94 17.65 -7.94 -0.11
C ALA A 94 17.42 -8.74 1.16
N HIS A 95 17.36 -10.07 1.02
CA HIS A 95 17.30 -10.99 2.14
C HIS A 95 18.10 -12.26 1.87
N ARG A 96 18.73 -12.82 2.93
CA ARG A 96 19.66 -13.98 2.78
C ARG A 96 18.97 -15.27 2.37
N LYS A 97 17.73 -15.52 2.86
CA LYS A 97 17.07 -16.83 2.78
C LYS A 97 15.85 -16.90 1.86
N PHE A 98 15.03 -15.84 1.76
CA PHE A 98 13.80 -15.89 0.97
C PHE A 98 14.07 -16.06 -0.52
N ALA A 99 13.21 -16.82 -1.20
CA ALA A 99 13.25 -16.91 -2.66
C ALA A 99 13.06 -15.53 -3.31
N PHE A 100 13.65 -15.33 -4.49
CA PHE A 100 13.38 -14.11 -5.27
C PHE A 100 11.91 -14.08 -5.68
N GLY A 101 11.31 -12.89 -5.65
CA GLY A 101 9.88 -12.70 -5.88
C GLY A 101 9.01 -12.84 -4.62
N THR A 102 9.55 -13.33 -3.49
CA THR A 102 8.79 -13.37 -2.23
C THR A 102 8.37 -11.97 -1.82
N LEU A 103 7.09 -11.82 -1.49
CA LEU A 103 6.54 -10.59 -0.91
C LEU A 103 6.68 -10.61 0.60
N LEU A 104 7.23 -9.54 1.15
CA LEU A 104 7.40 -9.35 2.59
C LEU A 104 6.70 -8.07 3.03
N ARG A 105 5.87 -8.15 4.08
CA ARG A 105 5.40 -6.98 4.81
C ARG A 105 6.43 -6.62 5.87
N ILE A 106 6.93 -5.41 5.82
CA ILE A 106 7.92 -4.85 6.74
C ILE A 106 7.25 -3.77 7.56
N THR A 107 7.09 -4.00 8.86
CA THR A 107 6.44 -3.07 9.78
C THR A 107 7.48 -2.46 10.71
N ASN A 108 7.58 -1.15 10.74
CA ASN A 108 8.46 -0.44 11.69
C ASN A 108 7.84 -0.48 13.09
N GLU A 109 8.52 -1.11 14.04
CA GLU A 109 8.03 -1.32 15.40
C GLU A 109 7.85 -0.02 16.21
N ARG A 110 8.53 1.05 15.83
CA ARG A 110 8.46 2.34 16.53
C ARG A 110 7.20 3.14 16.22
N ASN A 111 6.68 3.05 14.98
CA ASN A 111 5.56 3.89 14.51
C ASN A 111 4.42 3.12 13.87
N GLY A 112 4.51 1.77 13.76
CA GLY A 112 3.50 0.91 13.16
C GLY A 112 3.35 1.04 11.62
N LYS A 113 4.10 1.92 10.96
CA LYS A 113 4.04 2.05 9.50
C LYS A 113 4.61 0.80 8.85
N HIS A 114 3.96 0.36 7.77
CA HIS A 114 4.41 -0.81 7.03
C HIS A 114 4.53 -0.54 5.53
N VAL A 115 5.26 -1.41 4.87
CA VAL A 115 5.43 -1.43 3.41
C VAL A 115 5.55 -2.88 2.95
N VAL A 116 5.02 -3.19 1.79
CA VAL A 116 5.24 -4.49 1.14
C VAL A 116 6.35 -4.34 0.12
N VAL A 117 7.32 -5.26 0.17
CA VAL A 117 8.49 -5.27 -0.70
C VAL A 117 8.67 -6.62 -1.35
N THR A 118 9.26 -6.63 -2.55
CA THR A 118 9.63 -7.85 -3.25
C THR A 118 11.11 -8.15 -3.00
N VAL A 119 11.44 -9.39 -2.64
CA VAL A 119 12.83 -9.83 -2.51
C VAL A 119 13.43 -10.01 -3.90
N THR A 120 14.45 -9.20 -4.23
CA THR A 120 15.12 -9.23 -5.55
C THR A 120 16.63 -9.41 -5.42
N ASP A 121 17.18 -9.37 -4.20
CA ASP A 121 18.63 -9.43 -4.00
C ASP A 121 19.03 -10.30 -2.81
N ARG A 122 20.32 -10.61 -2.69
CA ARG A 122 20.93 -11.33 -1.57
C ARG A 122 21.66 -10.36 -0.65
N GLY A 123 21.61 -10.63 0.63
CA GLY A 123 22.15 -9.81 1.71
C GLY A 123 21.12 -9.62 2.81
N PRO A 124 21.38 -8.77 3.81
CA PRO A 124 22.66 -8.11 4.08
C PRO A 124 23.79 -9.09 4.42
N PHE A 125 25.02 -8.75 4.02
CA PHE A 125 26.23 -9.48 4.42
C PHE A 125 26.92 -8.82 5.63
N VAL A 126 26.42 -7.70 6.10
CA VAL A 126 26.87 -7.01 7.30
C VAL A 126 26.27 -7.71 8.53
N LYS A 127 27.11 -8.00 9.52
CA LYS A 127 26.68 -8.60 10.80
C LYS A 127 25.66 -7.69 11.51
N GLY A 128 24.62 -8.29 12.08
CA GLY A 128 23.58 -7.56 12.82
C GLY A 128 22.41 -7.06 11.98
N ARG A 129 22.52 -6.99 10.65
CA ARG A 129 21.42 -6.62 9.77
C ARG A 129 20.68 -7.85 9.23
N ASP A 130 19.36 -7.75 9.14
CA ASP A 130 18.49 -8.84 8.69
C ASP A 130 17.96 -8.60 7.28
N ILE A 131 17.68 -7.35 6.93
CA ILE A 131 17.09 -6.97 5.64
C ILE A 131 17.61 -5.59 5.20
N ASP A 132 17.91 -5.47 3.90
CA ASP A 132 18.24 -4.18 3.28
C ASP A 132 17.12 -3.80 2.32
N LEU A 133 16.49 -2.64 2.58
CA LEU A 133 15.37 -2.11 1.79
C LEU A 133 15.89 -1.18 0.68
N SER A 134 15.14 -1.04 -0.40
CA SER A 134 15.33 0.11 -1.29
C SER A 134 15.08 1.41 -0.51
N ARG A 135 15.66 2.52 -0.97
CA ARG A 135 15.49 3.82 -0.30
C ARG A 135 14.01 4.24 -0.21
N ARG A 136 13.23 4.02 -1.28
CA ARG A 136 11.80 4.32 -1.29
C ARG A 136 11.05 3.53 -0.22
N ALA A 137 11.29 2.22 -0.14
CA ALA A 137 10.66 1.36 0.85
C ALA A 137 10.99 1.80 2.28
N TYR A 138 12.27 2.05 2.54
CA TYR A 138 12.71 2.51 3.86
C TYR A 138 12.04 3.85 4.27
N LEU A 139 12.01 4.83 3.36
CA LEU A 139 11.44 6.15 3.65
C LEU A 139 9.93 6.12 3.91
N GLN A 140 9.20 5.12 3.39
CA GLN A 140 7.77 4.96 3.69
C GLN A 140 7.50 4.58 5.14
N ILE A 141 8.41 3.80 5.75
CA ILE A 141 8.25 3.32 7.13
C ILE A 141 9.11 4.05 8.15
N ALA A 142 10.08 4.84 7.72
CA ALA A 142 11.02 5.49 8.63
C ALA A 142 10.32 6.49 9.56
N SER A 143 10.64 6.42 10.86
CA SER A 143 10.22 7.43 11.84
C SER A 143 11.07 8.69 11.72
N ASN A 144 12.35 8.53 11.37
CA ASN A 144 13.28 9.61 11.09
C ASN A 144 13.96 9.34 9.74
N LYS A 145 13.82 10.27 8.80
CA LYS A 145 14.39 10.15 7.43
C LYS A 145 15.92 10.15 7.41
N GLY A 146 16.58 10.65 8.46
CA GLY A 146 18.04 10.67 8.62
C GLY A 146 18.62 9.45 9.33
N GLY A 147 17.81 8.58 9.94
CA GLY A 147 18.25 7.33 10.55
C GLY A 147 18.58 6.29 9.49
N GLY A 148 19.76 5.68 9.55
CA GLY A 148 20.19 4.66 8.58
C GLY A 148 19.61 3.27 8.81
N GLU A 149 19.03 3.02 10.00
CA GLU A 149 18.59 1.70 10.47
C GLU A 149 17.35 1.83 11.37
N THR A 150 16.55 0.75 11.41
CA THR A 150 15.35 0.70 12.27
C THR A 150 14.99 -0.75 12.62
N ALA A 151 14.38 -0.93 13.80
CA ALA A 151 13.78 -2.21 14.19
C ALA A 151 12.47 -2.42 13.46
N VAL A 152 12.29 -3.61 12.86
CA VAL A 152 11.12 -3.96 12.10
C VAL A 152 10.62 -5.37 12.43
N THR A 153 9.33 -5.60 12.21
CA THR A 153 8.74 -6.92 12.10
C THR A 153 8.69 -7.32 10.63
N ILE A 154 9.14 -8.54 10.31
CA ILE A 154 9.12 -9.13 8.97
C ILE A 154 8.06 -10.22 8.92
N GLU A 155 7.13 -10.11 7.97
CA GLU A 155 6.10 -11.10 7.71
C GLU A 155 6.10 -11.50 6.23
N VAL A 156 5.87 -12.79 5.96
CA VAL A 156 5.69 -13.30 4.59
C VAL A 156 4.24 -13.08 4.18
N VAL A 157 4.05 -12.51 3.01
CA VAL A 157 2.74 -12.29 2.41
C VAL A 157 2.39 -13.50 1.54
N ASN A 158 1.30 -14.18 1.87
CA ASN A 158 0.78 -15.32 1.12
C ASN A 158 -0.59 -14.97 0.54
N LYS A 159 -0.84 -15.35 -0.70
CA LYS A 159 -2.18 -15.29 -1.29
C LYS A 159 -3.03 -16.39 -0.66
N LYS A 160 -4.28 -16.04 -0.29
CA LYS A 160 -5.29 -17.05 0.14
C LYS A 160 -5.72 -17.90 -1.02
#